data_acaa55b5523dd3917a262e980b70d6b4
#
_entry.id   acaa55b5523dd3917a262e980b70d6b4
#
_cell.length_a   1.000
_cell.length_b   1.000
_cell.length_c   1.000
_cell.angle_alpha   90.00
_cell.angle_beta   90.00
_cell.angle_gamma   90.00
#
_symmetry.space_group_name_H-M   'P 1'
#
loop_
_entity.id
_entity.type
_entity.pdbx_description
1 polymer ?
#
loop_
_entity_poly.entity_id
_entity_poly.type
_entity_poly.pdbx_seq_one_letter_code
_entity_poly.pdbx_strand_id
1 'polypeptide(L)'
;MKINEIAKLIERNFPLSLAEPWDHCGIQIGACDEINSVYVALDITPEVADDAILKGANLIVAHHPVIFEPLDRIPKGSVVMKLIRAGIAVYTTHTPFDIGAGGNN
;
A
#
# COMPACT_ATOMS: atom_id res chain seq x y z
N MET A 1 -0.40 -16.17 -3.36
CA MET A 1 0.13 -15.39 -4.48
C MET A 1 1.25 -14.50 -3.97
N LYS A 2 2.34 -14.42 -4.68
CA LYS A 2 3.47 -13.59 -4.27
C LYS A 2 3.14 -12.11 -4.45
N ILE A 3 3.67 -11.26 -3.56
CA ILE A 3 3.43 -9.82 -3.62
C ILE A 3 3.87 -9.23 -4.96
N ASN A 4 4.97 -9.71 -5.52
CA ASN A 4 5.43 -9.22 -6.82
C ASN A 4 4.47 -9.56 -7.95
N GLU A 5 3.78 -10.69 -7.87
CA GLU A 5 2.76 -11.07 -8.85
C GLU A 5 1.56 -10.14 -8.77
N ILE A 6 1.14 -9.82 -7.54
CA ILE A 6 0.03 -8.89 -7.32
C ILE A 6 0.41 -7.49 -7.82
N ALA A 7 1.62 -7.04 -7.50
CA ALA A 7 2.12 -5.76 -7.96
C ALA A 7 2.11 -5.68 -9.49
N LYS A 8 2.54 -6.73 -10.17
CA LYS A 8 2.54 -6.79 -11.64
C LYS A 8 1.13 -6.71 -12.21
N LEU A 9 0.16 -7.38 -11.57
CA LEU A 9 -1.23 -7.30 -12.00
C LEU A 9 -1.78 -5.88 -11.88
N ILE A 10 -1.49 -5.22 -10.78
CA ILE A 10 -1.93 -3.84 -10.57
C ILE A 10 -1.24 -2.91 -11.56
N GLU A 11 0.07 -3.05 -11.74
CA GLU A 11 0.86 -2.18 -12.61
C GLU A 11 0.53 -2.38 -14.10
N ARG A 12 0.01 -3.54 -14.47
CA ARG A 12 -0.44 -3.79 -15.84
C ARG A 12 -1.59 -2.87 -16.21
N ASN A 13 -2.49 -2.60 -15.26
CA ASN A 13 -3.65 -1.73 -15.48
C ASN A 13 -3.38 -0.29 -15.09
N PHE A 14 -2.49 -0.06 -14.11
CA PHE A 14 -2.16 1.26 -13.59
C PHE A 14 -0.63 1.39 -13.49
N PRO A 15 0.06 1.57 -14.63
CA PRO A 15 1.53 1.57 -14.65
C PRO A 15 2.14 2.67 -13.78
N LEU A 16 3.22 2.34 -13.08
CA LEU A 16 3.93 3.31 -12.24
C LEU A 16 4.49 4.48 -13.04
N SER A 17 4.73 4.26 -14.34
CA SER A 17 5.19 5.35 -15.23
C SER A 17 4.16 6.48 -15.34
N LEU A 18 2.91 6.24 -15.00
CA LEU A 18 1.86 7.26 -14.98
C LEU A 18 1.86 8.08 -13.68
N ALA A 19 2.66 7.67 -12.68
CA ALA A 19 2.71 8.39 -11.41
C ALA A 19 3.39 9.75 -11.59
N GLU A 20 2.90 10.74 -10.84
CA GLU A 20 3.57 12.03 -10.79
C GLU A 20 4.95 11.87 -10.14
N PRO A 21 5.95 12.71 -10.51
CA PRO A 21 7.30 12.56 -9.96
C PRO A 21 7.38 12.64 -8.42
N TRP A 22 6.44 13.32 -7.79
CA TRP A 22 6.41 13.48 -6.33
C TRP A 22 5.67 12.35 -5.63
N ASP A 23 5.02 11.47 -6.38
CA ASP A 23 4.15 10.46 -5.79
C ASP A 23 4.90 9.16 -5.53
N HIS A 24 4.63 8.56 -4.39
CA HIS A 24 5.29 7.34 -3.93
C HIS A 24 4.35 6.15 -4.11
N CYS A 25 4.24 5.69 -5.36
CA CYS A 25 3.41 4.54 -5.69
C CYS A 25 4.22 3.25 -5.72
N GLY A 26 3.53 2.12 -5.63
CA GLY A 26 4.15 0.82 -5.63
C GLY A 26 4.18 0.21 -4.23
N ILE A 27 5.09 -0.74 -4.03
CA ILE A 27 5.25 -1.40 -2.73
C ILE A 27 5.94 -0.43 -1.78
N GLN A 28 5.21 0.06 -0.78
CA GLN A 28 5.77 0.97 0.22
C GLN A 28 6.31 0.21 1.44
N ILE A 29 5.66 -0.88 1.82
CA ILE A 29 6.10 -1.72 2.92
C ILE A 29 6.10 -3.15 2.41
N GLY A 30 7.29 -3.75 2.30
CA GLY A 30 7.44 -5.12 1.84
C GLY A 30 7.59 -6.07 3.02
N ALA A 31 6.62 -6.10 3.91
CA ALA A 31 6.72 -6.85 5.16
C ALA A 31 6.53 -8.37 5.00
N CYS A 32 6.01 -8.81 3.87
CA CYS A 32 5.83 -10.24 3.60
C CYS A 32 5.87 -10.50 2.10
N ASP A 33 6.05 -11.74 1.74
CA ASP A 33 6.21 -12.17 0.35
C ASP A 33 4.99 -12.89 -0.17
N GLU A 34 4.41 -13.78 0.62
CA GLU A 34 3.25 -14.55 0.24
C GLU A 34 1.98 -13.86 0.74
N ILE A 35 1.09 -13.51 -0.17
CA ILE A 35 -0.13 -12.78 0.16
C ILE A 35 -1.31 -13.76 0.20
N ASN A 36 -2.02 -13.77 1.31
CA ASN A 36 -3.17 -14.63 1.53
C ASN A 36 -4.49 -13.86 1.53
N SER A 37 -4.46 -12.61 1.98
CA SER A 37 -5.67 -11.82 2.13
C SER A 37 -5.35 -10.35 1.91
N VAL A 38 -6.14 -9.69 1.09
CA VAL A 38 -5.94 -8.29 0.70
C VAL A 38 -7.02 -7.42 1.32
N TYR A 39 -6.60 -6.29 1.86
CA TYR A 39 -7.48 -5.27 2.43
C TYR A 39 -7.37 -4.02 1.55
N VAL A 40 -8.49 -3.50 1.06
CA VAL A 40 -8.49 -2.30 0.22
C VAL A 40 -8.96 -1.11 1.04
N ALA A 41 -8.22 -0.01 0.97
CA ALA A 41 -8.53 1.18 1.74
C ALA A 41 -8.21 2.44 0.96
N LEU A 42 -8.90 3.53 1.29
CA LEU A 42 -8.57 4.85 0.76
C LEU A 42 -7.34 5.41 1.48
N ASP A 43 -7.40 5.42 2.80
CA ASP A 43 -6.32 5.88 3.67
C ASP A 43 -5.92 4.78 4.64
N ILE A 44 -4.65 4.80 5.08
CA ILE A 44 -4.20 3.87 6.10
C ILE A 44 -4.03 4.63 7.41
N THR A 45 -5.10 4.63 8.19
CA THR A 45 -5.13 5.21 9.54
C THR A 45 -4.79 4.12 10.55
N PRO A 46 -4.52 4.48 11.82
CA PRO A 46 -4.36 3.46 12.88
C PRO A 46 -5.57 2.52 12.97
N GLU A 47 -6.78 3.06 12.79
CA GLU A 47 -8.01 2.27 12.82
C GLU A 47 -8.07 1.27 11.66
N VAL A 48 -7.68 1.70 10.47
CA VAL A 48 -7.63 0.82 9.29
C VAL A 48 -6.59 -0.29 9.52
N ALA A 49 -5.42 0.06 10.05
CA ALA A 49 -4.39 -0.92 10.35
C ALA A 49 -4.92 -1.96 11.34
N ASP A 50 -5.59 -1.52 12.40
CA ASP A 50 -6.17 -2.43 13.40
C ASP A 50 -7.23 -3.34 12.78
N ASP A 51 -8.07 -2.81 11.90
CA ASP A 51 -9.11 -3.59 11.24
C ASP A 51 -8.51 -4.63 10.30
N ALA A 52 -7.47 -4.26 9.57
CA ALA A 52 -6.76 -5.20 8.70
C ALA A 52 -6.14 -6.35 9.50
N ILE A 53 -5.53 -6.02 10.64
CA ILE A 53 -4.97 -7.03 11.54
C ILE A 53 -6.07 -7.97 12.03
N LEU A 54 -7.18 -7.41 12.47
CA LEU A 54 -8.31 -8.20 12.99
C LEU A 54 -8.85 -9.15 11.93
N LYS A 55 -8.90 -8.72 10.69
CA LYS A 55 -9.43 -9.53 9.58
C LYS A 55 -8.41 -10.48 9.00
N GLY A 56 -7.18 -10.47 9.50
CA GLY A 56 -6.14 -11.38 9.05
C GLY A 56 -5.55 -11.06 7.69
N ALA A 57 -5.69 -9.82 7.23
CA ALA A 57 -5.08 -9.40 5.97
C ALA A 57 -3.58 -9.25 6.12
N ASN A 58 -2.83 -9.56 5.06
CA ASN A 58 -1.39 -9.35 5.07
C ASN A 58 -0.91 -8.46 3.92
N LEU A 59 -1.84 -7.88 3.16
CA LEU A 59 -1.54 -6.82 2.21
C LEU A 59 -2.65 -5.77 2.28
N ILE A 60 -2.27 -4.50 2.34
CA ILE A 60 -3.22 -3.39 2.17
C ILE A 60 -2.90 -2.72 0.85
N VAL A 61 -3.90 -2.63 -0.03
CA VAL A 61 -3.82 -1.84 -1.26
C VAL A 61 -4.54 -0.54 -0.98
N ALA A 62 -3.82 0.57 -1.00
CA ALA A 62 -4.35 1.86 -0.62
C ALA A 62 -4.25 2.86 -1.75
N HIS A 63 -5.21 3.79 -1.80
CA HIS A 63 -5.19 4.90 -2.74
C HIS A 63 -4.18 5.96 -2.30
N HIS A 64 -4.17 6.33 -1.02
CA HIS A 64 -3.23 7.30 -0.48
C HIS A 64 -2.04 6.60 0.17
N PRO A 65 -0.81 7.11 -0.06
CA PRO A 65 0.38 6.46 0.49
C PRO A 65 0.43 6.55 2.02
N VAL A 66 0.93 5.50 2.65
CA VAL A 66 1.19 5.51 4.09
C VAL A 66 2.51 6.24 4.38
N ILE A 67 3.44 6.20 3.44
CA ILE A 67 4.69 6.95 3.49
C ILE A 67 4.65 7.96 2.36
N PHE A 68 4.42 9.24 2.70
CA PHE A 68 4.34 10.31 1.71
C PHE A 68 5.72 10.93 1.46
N GLU A 69 6.52 11.08 2.51
CA GLU A 69 7.87 11.60 2.42
C GLU A 69 8.85 10.57 2.98
N PRO A 70 10.11 10.57 2.48
CA PRO A 70 11.09 9.61 3.01
C PRO A 70 11.21 9.71 4.53
N LEU A 71 11.26 8.56 5.20
CA LEU A 71 11.35 8.48 6.63
C LEU A 71 12.81 8.35 7.06
N ASP A 72 13.23 9.16 8.02
CA ASP A 72 14.55 9.01 8.63
C ASP A 72 14.48 8.22 9.95
N ARG A 73 13.28 7.94 10.42
CA ARG A 73 13.06 7.13 11.64
C ARG A 73 11.64 6.57 11.63
N ILE A 74 11.45 5.45 12.36
CA ILE A 74 10.16 4.83 12.50
C ILE A 74 9.85 4.71 14.00
N PRO A 75 9.06 5.66 14.55
CA PRO A 75 8.73 5.62 15.98
C PRO A 75 7.91 4.40 16.36
N LYS A 76 8.05 3.96 17.60
CA LYS A 76 7.39 2.78 18.13
C LYS A 76 5.87 2.80 17.97
N GLY A 77 5.24 3.97 18.11
CA GLY A 77 3.79 4.10 18.03
C GLY A 77 3.25 4.43 16.66
N SER A 78 4.10 4.44 15.62
CA SER A 78 3.67 4.83 14.28
C SER A 78 2.86 3.72 13.60
N VAL A 79 2.00 4.12 12.65
CA VAL A 79 1.24 3.18 11.83
C VAL A 79 2.19 2.28 11.04
N VAL A 80 3.29 2.83 10.53
CA VAL A 80 4.28 2.06 9.77
C VAL A 80 4.84 0.92 10.64
N MET A 81 5.23 1.21 11.88
CA MET A 81 5.74 0.19 12.78
C MET A 81 4.66 -0.86 13.08
N LYS A 82 3.42 -0.44 13.28
CA LYS A 82 2.30 -1.36 13.54
C LYS A 82 2.14 -2.35 12.39
N LEU A 83 2.18 -1.86 11.15
CA LEU A 83 2.04 -2.70 9.97
C LEU A 83 3.21 -3.67 9.82
N ILE A 84 4.44 -3.17 10.03
CA ILE A 84 5.63 -4.02 9.97
C ILE A 84 5.55 -5.14 10.99
N ARG A 85 5.17 -4.82 12.23
CA ARG A 85 5.07 -5.83 13.29
C ARG A 85 4.01 -6.88 13.00
N ALA A 86 2.93 -6.47 12.34
CA ALA A 86 1.85 -7.39 12.00
C ALA A 86 2.15 -8.19 10.73
N GLY A 87 3.26 -7.90 10.05
CA GLY A 87 3.61 -8.57 8.80
C GLY A 87 2.73 -8.17 7.64
N ILE A 88 2.20 -6.95 7.65
CA ILE A 88 1.31 -6.46 6.61
C ILE A 88 2.09 -5.61 5.62
N ALA A 89 2.09 -6.04 4.36
CA ALA A 89 2.67 -5.28 3.26
C ALA A 89 1.69 -4.19 2.80
N VAL A 90 2.22 -3.16 2.15
CA VAL A 90 1.40 -2.05 1.63
C VAL A 90 1.78 -1.77 0.19
N TYR A 91 0.77 -1.68 -0.66
CA TYR A 91 0.90 -1.24 -2.05
C TYR A 91 0.03 0.00 -2.26
N THR A 92 0.58 1.03 -2.87
CA THR A 92 -0.12 2.30 -3.09
C THR A 92 -0.26 2.57 -4.58
N THR A 93 -1.47 2.98 -5.01
CA THR A 93 -1.79 3.23 -6.42
C THR A 93 -2.35 4.63 -6.64
N HIS A 94 -1.82 5.64 -5.95
CA HIS A 94 -2.43 6.97 -5.89
C HIS A 94 -2.64 7.60 -7.27
N THR A 95 -1.60 8.21 -7.86
CA THR A 95 -1.78 8.88 -9.14
C THR A 95 -1.88 7.92 -10.33
N PRO A 96 -1.18 6.77 -10.35
CA PRO A 96 -1.40 5.81 -11.45
C PRO A 96 -2.84 5.33 -11.53
N PHE A 97 -3.50 5.11 -10.38
CA PHE A 97 -4.90 4.70 -10.35
C PHE A 97 -5.80 5.78 -10.96
N ASP A 98 -5.63 7.03 -10.51
CA ASP A 98 -6.45 8.14 -10.97
C ASP A 98 -6.31 8.38 -12.46
N ILE A 99 -5.10 8.38 -12.98
CA ILE A 99 -4.82 8.61 -14.38
C ILE A 99 -5.24 7.40 -15.22
N GLY A 100 -4.85 6.20 -14.79
CA GLY A 100 -5.10 4.98 -15.53
C GLY A 100 -6.56 4.61 -15.62
N ALA A 101 -7.37 5.00 -14.61
CA ALA A 101 -8.81 4.74 -14.57
C ALA A 101 -9.61 5.82 -15.30
N GLY A 102 -8.94 6.71 -16.02
CA GLY A 102 -9.62 7.77 -16.74
C GLY A 102 -9.97 8.95 -15.87
N GLY A 103 -9.27 9.13 -14.76
CA GLY A 103 -9.46 10.27 -13.90
C GLY A 103 -10.80 10.30 -13.20
N ASN A 104 -11.17 9.21 -12.60
CA ASN A 104 -12.48 9.13 -11.99
C ASN A 104 -12.49 9.65 -10.55
N ASN A 105 -11.80 10.73 -10.32
CA ASN A 105 -11.83 11.39 -9.01
C ASN A 105 -11.97 12.88 -9.15
#